data_0ff49157b36a640a9e2707ce444fc0a4
#
_entry.id   0ff49157b36a640a9e2707ce444fc0a4
#
_cell.length_a   1.000
_cell.length_b   1.000
_cell.length_c   1.000
_cell.angle_alpha   90.00
_cell.angle_beta   90.00
_cell.angle_gamma   90.00
#
_symmetry.space_group_name_H-M   'P 1'
#
loop_
_entity.id
_entity.type
_entity.pdbx_description
1 polymer ?
#
loop_
_entity_poly.entity_id
_entity_poly.type
_entity_poly.pdbx_seq_one_letter_code
_entity_poly.pdbx_strand_id
1 'polypeptide(L)'
;VGVAGDGKREWKDYTPYEWRNVAAFVRLGWRDRAWDATAFFFKDRAPQPWNQWAEVVSRTPRTPSFVGDLPHAWVASDFVRSVLDMFAYGRESDASLVIAAGTPTRWFEGKGIGIAELRTPYGRLSYTLQRTDKQLVLQLQPGLILPPGGVVLPWPYQGTPGKATINGESAEWQNGELRIQQLPANVQIDVPSAVRRAERATQ
;
A
#
# COMPACT_ATOMS: atom_id res chain seq x y z
N VAL A 1 23.00 -16.29 9.10
CA VAL A 1 23.05 -15.52 7.87
C VAL A 1 24.49 -15.30 7.50
N GLY A 2 24.99 -16.01 6.45
CA GLY A 2 26.34 -15.82 5.91
C GLY A 2 26.38 -14.53 5.07
N VAL A 3 27.56 -13.92 5.00
CA VAL A 3 27.83 -12.82 4.06
C VAL A 3 28.54 -13.44 2.87
N ALA A 4 28.00 -13.29 1.65
CA ALA A 4 28.69 -13.71 0.44
C ALA A 4 29.95 -12.87 0.22
N GLY A 5 30.94 -13.41 -0.52
CA GLY A 5 32.21 -12.73 -0.76
C GLY A 5 32.11 -11.37 -1.47
N ASP A 6 30.94 -11.03 -2.04
CA ASP A 6 30.60 -9.73 -2.65
C ASP A 6 29.95 -8.75 -1.67
N GLY A 7 29.91 -9.06 -0.37
CA GLY A 7 29.30 -8.26 0.68
C GLY A 7 27.77 -8.40 0.76
N LYS A 8 27.14 -9.19 -0.10
CA LYS A 8 25.69 -9.44 -0.03
C LYS A 8 25.40 -10.52 1.01
N ARG A 9 24.40 -10.25 1.84
CA ARG A 9 23.91 -11.26 2.77
C ARG A 9 23.11 -12.32 2.01
N GLU A 10 23.53 -13.57 2.11
CA GLU A 10 22.73 -14.70 1.68
C GLU A 10 21.83 -15.16 2.83
N TRP A 11 20.54 -15.23 2.55
CA TRP A 11 19.61 -15.82 3.51
C TRP A 11 19.59 -17.35 3.34
N LYS A 12 19.44 -18.05 4.44
CA LYS A 12 19.27 -19.51 4.47
C LYS A 12 17.82 -19.88 4.71
N ASP A 13 17.28 -19.31 5.75
CA ASP A 13 15.89 -19.46 6.17
C ASP A 13 15.35 -18.10 6.57
N TYR A 14 14.04 -17.87 6.37
CA TYR A 14 13.33 -16.72 6.90
C TYR A 14 11.94 -17.13 7.39
N THR A 15 11.35 -16.32 8.27
CA THR A 15 9.97 -16.49 8.69
C THR A 15 9.08 -15.49 7.96
N PRO A 16 8.03 -15.97 7.24
CA PRO A 16 7.09 -15.08 6.59
C PRO A 16 6.25 -14.19 7.53
N TYR A 17 6.40 -14.29 8.84
CA TYR A 17 5.93 -13.27 9.79
C TYR A 17 6.46 -11.86 9.44
N GLU A 18 7.57 -11.79 8.70
CA GLU A 18 8.13 -10.54 8.22
C GLU A 18 7.22 -9.80 7.22
N TRP A 19 6.12 -10.41 6.78
CA TRP A 19 5.04 -9.70 6.07
C TRP A 19 4.59 -8.45 6.83
N ARG A 20 4.61 -8.45 8.16
CA ARG A 20 4.28 -7.28 8.98
C ARG A 20 5.18 -6.07 8.71
N ASN A 21 6.40 -6.28 8.22
CA ASN A 21 7.28 -5.19 7.80
C ASN A 21 6.73 -4.45 6.57
N VAL A 22 5.99 -5.13 5.69
CA VAL A 22 5.32 -4.50 4.54
C VAL A 22 4.30 -3.46 5.05
N ALA A 23 3.45 -3.85 6.02
CA ALA A 23 2.52 -2.90 6.65
C ALA A 23 3.26 -1.73 7.34
N ALA A 24 4.37 -2.02 8.03
CA ALA A 24 5.18 -0.98 8.66
C ALA A 24 5.76 0.00 7.61
N PHE A 25 6.29 -0.49 6.50
CA PHE A 25 6.81 0.35 5.42
C PHE A 25 5.72 1.21 4.80
N VAL A 26 4.51 0.67 4.59
CA VAL A 26 3.36 1.44 4.12
C VAL A 26 3.04 2.60 5.08
N ARG A 27 2.98 2.33 6.39
CA ARG A 27 2.68 3.33 7.43
C ARG A 27 3.77 4.38 7.58
N LEU A 28 5.02 4.04 7.26
CA LEU A 28 6.16 4.96 7.21
C LEU A 28 6.26 5.74 5.89
N GLY A 29 5.36 5.50 4.94
CA GLY A 29 5.41 6.13 3.61
C GLY A 29 6.51 5.57 2.69
N TRP A 30 7.11 4.44 3.02
CA TRP A 30 8.18 3.80 2.24
C TRP A 30 7.60 2.80 1.23
N ARG A 31 6.78 3.32 0.33
CA ARG A 31 6.03 2.53 -0.65
C ARG A 31 6.92 1.57 -1.46
N ASP A 32 8.05 2.06 -1.97
CA ASP A 32 8.95 1.24 -2.81
C ASP A 32 9.51 0.06 -2.01
N ARG A 33 9.94 0.28 -0.77
CA ARG A 33 10.40 -0.79 0.13
C ARG A 33 9.31 -1.80 0.46
N ALA A 34 8.08 -1.35 0.62
CA ALA A 34 6.94 -2.25 0.81
C ALA A 34 6.77 -3.18 -0.39
N TRP A 35 6.94 -2.65 -1.61
CA TRP A 35 6.84 -3.45 -2.84
C TRP A 35 8.03 -4.36 -3.08
N ASP A 36 9.25 -3.94 -2.76
CA ASP A 36 10.44 -4.79 -2.81
C ASP A 36 10.30 -6.00 -1.87
N ALA A 37 9.85 -5.76 -0.63
CA ALA A 37 9.57 -6.83 0.32
C ALA A 37 8.44 -7.75 -0.15
N THR A 38 7.36 -7.18 -0.71
CA THR A 38 6.25 -7.94 -1.30
C THR A 38 6.73 -8.86 -2.42
N ALA A 39 7.53 -8.32 -3.34
CA ALA A 39 8.10 -9.10 -4.45
C ALA A 39 8.99 -10.25 -3.96
N PHE A 40 9.80 -10.01 -2.92
CA PHE A 40 10.61 -11.04 -2.28
C PHE A 40 9.75 -12.18 -1.74
N PHE A 41 8.72 -11.87 -0.94
CA PHE A 41 7.86 -12.90 -0.35
C PHE A 41 7.12 -13.72 -1.41
N PHE A 42 6.65 -13.10 -2.49
CA PHE A 42 5.98 -13.83 -3.56
C PHE A 42 6.92 -14.70 -4.39
N LYS A 43 8.15 -14.23 -4.64
CA LYS A 43 9.15 -14.98 -5.40
C LYS A 43 9.58 -16.27 -4.69
N ASP A 44 9.82 -16.18 -3.40
CA ASP A 44 10.39 -17.27 -2.60
C ASP A 44 9.31 -18.05 -1.81
N ARG A 45 8.04 -17.91 -2.18
CA ARG A 45 6.95 -18.68 -1.60
C ARG A 45 7.07 -20.17 -1.93
N ALA A 46 7.09 -21.02 -0.93
CA ALA A 46 7.23 -22.46 -1.09
C ALA A 46 6.24 -23.22 -0.19
N PRO A 47 5.56 -24.27 -0.73
CA PRO A 47 5.47 -24.63 -2.15
C PRO A 47 4.62 -23.63 -2.93
N GLN A 48 5.07 -23.19 -4.09
CA GLN A 48 4.37 -22.21 -4.91
C GLN A 48 2.91 -22.60 -5.28
N PRO A 49 2.64 -23.86 -5.70
CA PRO A 49 1.28 -24.26 -6.09
C PRO A 49 0.23 -24.14 -4.96
N TRP A 50 0.67 -24.12 -3.71
CA TRP A 50 -0.24 -24.06 -2.57
C TRP A 50 -0.71 -22.64 -2.27
N ASN A 51 -0.11 -21.65 -2.91
CA ASN A 51 -0.46 -20.24 -2.81
C ASN A 51 -0.50 -19.68 -1.37
N GLN A 52 0.38 -20.15 -0.51
CA GLN A 52 0.50 -19.76 0.90
C GLN A 52 1.94 -19.95 1.38
N TRP A 53 2.22 -19.48 2.59
CA TRP A 53 3.53 -19.59 3.23
C TRP A 53 3.47 -20.54 4.41
N ALA A 54 4.57 -21.27 4.64
CA ALA A 54 4.84 -21.96 5.88
C ALA A 54 5.25 -20.96 6.98
N GLU A 55 5.30 -21.41 8.22
CA GLU A 55 5.86 -20.63 9.33
C GLU A 55 7.32 -20.24 9.09
N VAL A 56 8.11 -21.16 8.53
CA VAL A 56 9.49 -20.94 8.11
C VAL A 56 9.68 -21.39 6.67
N VAL A 57 10.34 -20.58 5.87
CA VAL A 57 10.67 -20.86 4.48
C VAL A 57 12.18 -20.97 4.34
N SER A 58 12.65 -22.11 3.81
CA SER A 58 14.04 -22.34 3.48
C SER A 58 14.31 -22.05 2.02
N ARG A 59 15.51 -21.52 1.71
CA ARG A 59 15.97 -21.28 0.34
C ARG A 59 16.01 -22.56 -0.50
N THR A 60 16.29 -23.69 0.15
CA THR A 60 16.27 -25.01 -0.46
C THR A 60 15.05 -25.80 0.03
N PRO A 61 13.96 -25.84 -0.74
CA PRO A 61 12.67 -26.34 -0.26
C PRO A 61 12.65 -27.81 0.17
N ARG A 62 13.58 -28.61 -0.32
CA ARG A 62 13.65 -30.05 -0.01
C ARG A 62 14.58 -30.40 1.14
N THR A 63 15.31 -29.44 1.66
CA THR A 63 16.24 -29.62 2.78
C THR A 63 16.04 -28.53 3.84
N PRO A 64 14.79 -28.30 4.31
CA PRO A 64 14.55 -27.29 5.33
C PRO A 64 15.13 -27.75 6.66
N SER A 65 15.72 -26.84 7.42
CA SER A 65 16.14 -27.09 8.79
C SER A 65 14.93 -27.17 9.73
N PHE A 66 13.90 -26.38 9.44
CA PHE A 66 12.64 -26.32 10.15
C PHE A 66 11.57 -25.71 9.24
N VAL A 67 10.39 -26.28 9.20
CA VAL A 67 9.30 -25.80 8.34
C VAL A 67 8.19 -25.14 9.19
N GLY A 68 7.98 -25.60 10.40
CA GLY A 68 6.81 -25.21 11.20
C GLY A 68 5.50 -25.68 10.58
N ASP A 69 4.44 -24.93 10.82
CA ASP A 69 3.12 -25.24 10.29
C ASP A 69 2.96 -24.80 8.82
N LEU A 70 2.25 -25.62 8.05
CA LEU A 70 1.80 -25.29 6.70
C LEU A 70 0.43 -25.92 6.43
N PRO A 71 -0.62 -25.15 6.18
CA PRO A 71 -0.71 -23.69 6.14
C PRO A 71 -0.52 -23.02 7.52
N HIS A 72 0.01 -21.81 7.53
CA HIS A 72 0.24 -21.09 8.78
C HIS A 72 -0.68 -19.86 8.87
N ALA A 73 -1.66 -19.91 9.77
CA ALA A 73 -2.73 -18.91 9.87
C ALA A 73 -2.22 -17.51 10.26
N TRP A 74 -1.21 -17.42 11.12
CA TRP A 74 -0.65 -16.12 11.53
C TRP A 74 0.05 -15.42 10.37
N VAL A 75 0.84 -16.15 9.59
CA VAL A 75 1.47 -15.59 8.38
C VAL A 75 0.40 -15.13 7.38
N ALA A 76 -0.67 -15.92 7.21
CA ALA A 76 -1.79 -15.52 6.37
C ALA A 76 -2.47 -14.23 6.86
N SER A 77 -2.63 -14.06 8.18
CA SER A 77 -3.20 -12.85 8.75
C SER A 77 -2.29 -11.64 8.57
N ASP A 78 -0.97 -11.79 8.74
CA ASP A 78 0.01 -10.72 8.50
C ASP A 78 0.03 -10.30 7.02
N PHE A 79 -0.10 -11.27 6.09
CA PHE A 79 -0.25 -10.99 4.66
C PHE A 79 -1.53 -10.19 4.37
N VAL A 80 -2.68 -10.67 4.82
CA VAL A 80 -3.97 -10.01 4.57
C VAL A 80 -3.97 -8.59 5.14
N ARG A 81 -3.49 -8.42 6.37
CA ARG A 81 -3.38 -7.11 7.00
C ARG A 81 -2.46 -6.18 6.20
N SER A 82 -1.30 -6.66 5.78
CA SER A 82 -0.33 -5.85 5.02
C SER A 82 -0.90 -5.38 3.69
N VAL A 83 -1.64 -6.26 3.00
CA VAL A 83 -2.32 -5.90 1.75
C VAL A 83 -3.44 -4.89 2.01
N LEU A 84 -4.25 -5.07 3.05
CA LEU A 84 -5.31 -4.12 3.39
C LEU A 84 -4.73 -2.75 3.77
N ASP A 85 -3.63 -2.70 4.52
CA ASP A 85 -2.96 -1.45 4.87
C ASP A 85 -2.46 -0.68 3.64
N MET A 86 -2.16 -1.35 2.51
CA MET A 86 -1.86 -0.65 1.25
C MET A 86 -3.02 0.19 0.75
N PHE A 87 -4.26 -0.27 0.99
CA PHE A 87 -5.47 0.41 0.56
C PHE A 87 -6.04 1.36 1.62
N ALA A 88 -6.02 0.95 2.90
CA ALA A 88 -6.49 1.78 3.99
C ALA A 88 -5.97 1.32 5.35
N TYR A 89 -5.56 2.26 6.19
CA TYR A 89 -5.24 2.00 7.60
C TYR A 89 -5.62 3.17 8.50
N GLY A 90 -6.00 2.87 9.74
CA GLY A 90 -6.18 3.88 10.78
C GLY A 90 -4.84 4.39 11.29
N ARG A 91 -4.70 5.70 11.40
CA ARG A 91 -3.54 6.37 12.00
C ARG A 91 -3.95 6.96 13.34
N GLU A 92 -3.43 6.37 14.42
CA GLU A 92 -3.85 6.72 15.78
C GLU A 92 -3.39 8.11 16.21
N SER A 93 -2.22 8.56 15.75
CA SER A 93 -1.61 9.83 16.17
C SER A 93 -2.48 11.06 15.93
N ASP A 94 -3.35 11.02 14.94
CA ASP A 94 -4.27 12.11 14.59
C ASP A 94 -5.70 11.62 14.32
N ALA A 95 -6.00 10.38 14.68
CA ALA A 95 -7.29 9.73 14.49
C ALA A 95 -7.81 9.83 13.04
N SER A 96 -6.92 9.73 12.05
CA SER A 96 -7.25 9.77 10.62
C SER A 96 -7.35 8.36 10.00
N LEU A 97 -8.01 8.27 8.86
CA LEU A 97 -8.01 7.09 7.99
C LEU A 97 -7.17 7.40 6.75
N VAL A 98 -5.99 6.79 6.65
CA VAL A 98 -5.09 6.98 5.51
C VAL A 98 -5.44 6.00 4.42
N ILE A 99 -5.58 6.46 3.18
CA ILE A 99 -5.97 5.63 2.03
C ILE A 99 -4.89 5.60 0.94
N ALA A 100 -4.83 4.50 0.19
CA ALA A 100 -3.96 4.29 -0.97
C ALA A 100 -2.46 4.52 -0.73
N ALA A 101 -1.99 4.52 0.53
CA ALA A 101 -0.61 4.84 0.88
C ALA A 101 0.40 3.83 0.33
N GLY A 102 0.02 2.56 0.22
CA GLY A 102 0.89 1.48 -0.26
C GLY A 102 0.65 1.04 -1.70
N THR A 103 -0.32 1.62 -2.41
CA THR A 103 -0.66 1.21 -3.77
C THR A 103 0.32 1.78 -4.80
N PRO A 104 0.82 0.99 -5.76
CA PRO A 104 1.73 1.48 -6.80
C PRO A 104 1.03 2.46 -7.74
N THR A 105 1.73 3.49 -8.16
CA THR A 105 1.16 4.53 -9.06
C THR A 105 0.70 3.98 -10.40
N ARG A 106 1.37 2.93 -10.93
CA ARG A 106 0.95 2.26 -12.16
C ARG A 106 -0.45 1.63 -12.09
N TRP A 107 -0.93 1.33 -10.88
CA TRP A 107 -2.28 0.78 -10.70
C TRP A 107 -3.38 1.83 -10.82
N PHE A 108 -3.03 3.11 -10.79
CA PHE A 108 -4.00 4.19 -10.97
C PHE A 108 -4.39 4.37 -12.44
N GLU A 109 -3.61 3.80 -13.37
CA GLU A 109 -3.88 3.87 -14.81
C GLU A 109 -5.04 2.96 -15.24
N GLY A 110 -5.55 3.17 -16.44
CA GLY A 110 -6.65 2.41 -16.99
C GLY A 110 -7.92 2.53 -16.13
N LYS A 111 -8.37 1.44 -15.52
CA LYS A 111 -9.55 1.43 -14.64
C LYS A 111 -9.26 2.00 -13.25
N GLY A 112 -7.99 2.23 -12.91
CA GLY A 112 -7.60 2.64 -11.57
C GLY A 112 -7.70 1.53 -10.54
N ILE A 113 -7.69 1.93 -9.27
CA ILE A 113 -7.91 1.05 -8.13
C ILE A 113 -9.22 1.40 -7.43
N GLY A 114 -9.73 0.48 -6.65
CA GLY A 114 -10.88 0.72 -5.79
C GLY A 114 -10.96 -0.33 -4.70
N ILE A 115 -11.67 0.05 -3.65
CA ILE A 115 -12.10 -0.85 -2.60
C ILE A 115 -13.57 -0.61 -2.33
N ALA A 116 -14.31 -1.68 -2.09
CA ALA A 116 -15.73 -1.61 -1.81
C ALA A 116 -16.02 -2.24 -0.45
N GLU A 117 -16.80 -1.55 0.36
CA GLU A 117 -17.36 -2.05 1.62
C GLU A 117 -16.31 -2.53 2.64
N LEU A 118 -15.05 -2.01 2.58
CA LEU A 118 -14.04 -2.35 3.56
C LEU A 118 -14.49 -1.90 4.96
N ARG A 119 -14.55 -2.84 5.88
CA ARG A 119 -14.91 -2.54 7.27
C ARG A 119 -13.76 -1.82 7.96
N THR A 120 -14.04 -0.66 8.51
CA THR A 120 -13.12 0.15 9.30
C THR A 120 -13.74 0.48 10.66
N PRO A 121 -13.00 0.99 11.64
CA PRO A 121 -13.57 1.51 12.89
C PRO A 121 -14.60 2.63 12.69
N TYR A 122 -14.59 3.29 11.54
CA TYR A 122 -15.46 4.40 11.18
C TYR A 122 -16.61 4.01 10.24
N GLY A 123 -16.84 2.72 10.04
CA GLY A 123 -17.87 2.22 9.12
C GLY A 123 -17.30 1.62 7.84
N ARG A 124 -18.09 1.59 6.78
CA ARG A 124 -17.72 0.95 5.51
C ARG A 124 -17.07 1.94 4.56
N LEU A 125 -15.81 1.67 4.23
CA LEU A 125 -15.06 2.47 3.27
C LEU A 125 -15.23 1.91 1.86
N SER A 126 -15.67 2.78 0.95
CA SER A 126 -15.66 2.51 -0.49
C SER A 126 -15.06 3.71 -1.21
N TYR A 127 -14.07 3.48 -2.06
CA TYR A 127 -13.50 4.52 -2.91
C TYR A 127 -12.95 3.96 -4.22
N THR A 128 -12.80 4.85 -5.19
CA THR A 128 -12.01 4.62 -6.41
C THR A 128 -10.95 5.70 -6.56
N LEU A 129 -9.80 5.34 -7.06
CA LEU A 129 -8.70 6.25 -7.36
C LEU A 129 -8.16 5.92 -8.76
N GLN A 130 -8.30 6.87 -9.68
CA GLN A 130 -7.96 6.68 -11.09
C GLN A 130 -7.15 7.85 -11.60
N ARG A 131 -6.16 7.56 -12.44
CA ARG A 131 -5.40 8.57 -13.17
C ARG A 131 -5.95 8.74 -14.58
N THR A 132 -6.18 9.98 -14.94
CA THR A 132 -6.32 10.43 -16.32
C THR A 132 -4.99 11.03 -16.80
N ASP A 133 -4.90 11.46 -18.05
CA ASP A 133 -3.68 12.09 -18.59
C ASP A 133 -3.16 13.25 -17.76
N LYS A 134 -4.04 14.01 -17.13
CA LYS A 134 -3.71 15.27 -16.43
C LYS A 134 -4.02 15.27 -14.96
N GLN A 135 -4.91 14.39 -14.50
CA GLN A 135 -5.43 14.43 -13.13
C GLN A 135 -5.42 13.05 -12.48
N LEU A 136 -5.30 13.06 -11.16
CA LEU A 136 -5.62 11.94 -10.30
C LEU A 136 -6.99 12.24 -9.67
N VAL A 137 -7.95 11.35 -9.86
CA VAL A 137 -9.33 11.51 -9.40
C VAL A 137 -9.63 10.47 -8.35
N LEU A 138 -10.02 10.94 -7.16
CA LEU A 138 -10.49 10.10 -6.05
C LEU A 138 -11.99 10.34 -5.83
N GLN A 139 -12.74 9.25 -5.77
CA GLN A 139 -14.15 9.29 -5.38
C GLN A 139 -14.36 8.50 -4.10
N LEU A 140 -14.73 9.17 -3.03
CA LEU A 140 -15.12 8.57 -1.75
C LEU A 140 -16.65 8.47 -1.68
N GLN A 141 -17.14 7.25 -1.49
CA GLN A 141 -18.57 6.96 -1.45
C GLN A 141 -19.15 7.17 -0.03
N PRO A 142 -20.47 7.31 0.12
CA PRO A 142 -21.13 7.27 1.42
C PRO A 142 -20.92 5.93 2.15
N GLY A 143 -21.10 5.91 3.47
CA GLY A 143 -21.03 4.69 4.28
C GLY A 143 -19.98 4.74 5.38
N LEU A 144 -19.10 5.73 5.31
CA LEU A 144 -18.08 6.01 6.33
C LEU A 144 -18.54 7.19 7.20
N ILE A 145 -18.43 7.05 8.51
CA ILE A 145 -18.47 8.18 9.45
C ILE A 145 -17.12 8.89 9.35
N LEU A 146 -17.13 10.20 9.16
CA LEU A 146 -15.87 10.94 9.01
C LEU A 146 -14.99 10.76 10.25
N PRO A 147 -13.76 10.23 10.12
CA PRO A 147 -12.82 10.15 11.23
C PRO A 147 -12.52 11.53 11.81
N PRO A 148 -12.25 11.68 13.11
CA PRO A 148 -11.88 12.97 13.69
C PRO A 148 -10.73 13.67 12.96
N GLY A 149 -9.72 12.92 12.54
CA GLY A 149 -8.60 13.41 11.73
C GLY A 149 -8.86 13.45 10.22
N GLY A 150 -10.09 13.14 9.77
CA GLY A 150 -10.43 13.07 8.35
C GLY A 150 -9.92 11.84 7.62
N VAL A 151 -10.20 11.79 6.32
CA VAL A 151 -9.58 10.83 5.41
C VAL A 151 -8.35 11.50 4.78
N VAL A 152 -7.23 10.79 4.75
CA VAL A 152 -5.94 11.32 4.29
C VAL A 152 -5.47 10.58 3.05
N LEU A 153 -5.18 11.32 1.98
CA LEU A 153 -4.54 10.82 0.78
C LEU A 153 -3.10 11.36 0.72
N PRO A 154 -2.06 10.53 0.95
CA PRO A 154 -0.68 10.92 0.73
C PRO A 154 -0.41 11.13 -0.77
N TRP A 155 0.41 12.12 -1.11
CA TRP A 155 0.84 12.33 -2.49
C TRP A 155 1.60 11.09 -3.01
N PRO A 156 1.13 10.45 -4.08
CA PRO A 156 1.70 9.15 -4.46
C PRO A 156 2.94 9.25 -5.35
N TYR A 157 3.26 10.42 -5.87
CA TYR A 157 4.37 10.60 -6.81
C TYR A 157 5.55 11.31 -6.17
N GLN A 158 6.69 11.30 -6.85
CA GLN A 158 7.85 12.10 -6.47
C GLN A 158 7.59 13.59 -6.76
N GLY A 159 8.22 14.46 -5.98
CA GLY A 159 8.14 15.90 -6.15
C GLY A 159 6.89 16.55 -5.53
N THR A 160 6.68 17.80 -5.87
CA THR A 160 5.60 18.63 -5.29
C THR A 160 4.25 18.23 -5.86
N PRO A 161 3.21 18.06 -5.01
CA PRO A 161 1.84 17.84 -5.46
C PRO A 161 1.32 18.97 -6.36
N GLY A 162 0.44 18.61 -7.28
CA GLY A 162 -0.31 19.59 -8.06
C GLY A 162 -1.46 20.22 -7.28
N LYS A 163 -2.15 21.17 -7.92
CA LYS A 163 -3.35 21.77 -7.33
C LYS A 163 -4.40 20.70 -7.07
N ALA A 164 -5.11 20.83 -5.97
CA ALA A 164 -6.17 19.91 -5.58
C ALA A 164 -7.49 20.65 -5.34
N THR A 165 -8.59 19.97 -5.65
CA THR A 165 -9.92 20.41 -5.26
C THR A 165 -10.67 19.27 -4.59
N ILE A 166 -11.53 19.59 -3.62
CA ILE A 166 -12.46 18.67 -2.97
C ILE A 166 -13.88 19.22 -3.21
N ASN A 167 -14.72 18.47 -3.89
CA ASN A 167 -16.06 18.89 -4.30
C ASN A 167 -16.11 20.24 -5.03
N GLY A 168 -15.06 20.54 -5.80
CA GLY A 168 -14.92 21.78 -6.58
C GLY A 168 -14.28 22.94 -5.82
N GLU A 169 -14.08 22.84 -4.51
CA GLU A 169 -13.41 23.85 -3.70
C GLU A 169 -11.89 23.58 -3.63
N SER A 170 -11.06 24.62 -3.65
CA SER A 170 -9.60 24.50 -3.55
C SER A 170 -9.21 23.87 -2.22
N ALA A 171 -8.27 22.95 -2.26
CA ALA A 171 -7.76 22.25 -1.09
C ALA A 171 -6.22 22.31 -1.02
N GLU A 172 -5.71 22.50 0.21
CA GLU A 172 -4.30 22.70 0.47
C GLU A 172 -3.63 21.40 0.94
N TRP A 173 -2.42 21.19 0.45
CA TRP A 173 -1.56 20.10 0.90
C TRP A 173 -0.84 20.46 2.20
N GLN A 174 -0.79 19.55 3.13
CA GLN A 174 -0.04 19.66 4.37
C GLN A 174 0.98 18.52 4.46
N ASN A 175 2.26 18.82 4.41
CA ASN A 175 3.33 17.81 4.48
C ASN A 175 3.20 16.67 3.45
N GLY A 176 2.71 16.99 2.23
CA GLY A 176 2.50 15.99 1.19
C GLY A 176 1.24 15.13 1.38
N GLU A 177 0.35 15.52 2.27
CA GLU A 177 -0.93 14.86 2.52
C GLU A 177 -2.10 15.79 2.19
N LEU A 178 -3.11 15.25 1.51
CA LEU A 178 -4.39 15.92 1.31
C LEU A 178 -5.40 15.38 2.32
N ARG A 179 -5.95 16.27 3.13
CA ARG A 179 -6.92 15.93 4.18
C ARG A 179 -8.34 16.24 3.75
N ILE A 180 -9.19 15.23 3.75
CA ILE A 180 -10.58 15.29 3.32
C ILE A 180 -11.45 15.28 4.57
N GLN A 181 -12.21 16.38 4.76
CA GLN A 181 -13.03 16.63 5.95
C GLN A 181 -14.52 16.57 5.67
N GLN A 182 -14.92 16.04 4.52
CA GLN A 182 -16.34 15.89 4.16
C GLN A 182 -16.55 14.61 3.34
N LEU A 183 -17.70 14.02 3.48
CA LEU A 183 -18.10 12.81 2.78
C LEU A 183 -19.57 12.94 2.31
N PRO A 184 -19.93 12.42 1.13
CA PRO A 184 -19.02 11.89 0.11
C PRO A 184 -18.08 12.95 -0.45
N ALA A 185 -17.00 12.53 -1.11
CA ALA A 185 -16.04 13.47 -1.68
C ALA A 185 -15.60 13.07 -3.09
N ASN A 186 -15.56 14.06 -3.97
CA ASN A 186 -14.90 13.99 -5.27
C ASN A 186 -13.65 14.88 -5.22
N VAL A 187 -12.50 14.25 -5.32
CA VAL A 187 -11.19 14.93 -5.24
C VAL A 187 -10.54 14.89 -6.62
N GLN A 188 -10.11 16.04 -7.11
CA GLN A 188 -9.38 16.16 -8.34
C GLN A 188 -8.02 16.80 -8.06
N ILE A 189 -6.94 16.17 -8.52
CA ILE A 189 -5.58 16.60 -8.27
C ILE A 189 -4.85 16.69 -9.60
N ASP A 190 -4.31 17.85 -9.93
CA ASP A 190 -3.50 18.01 -11.13
C ASP A 190 -2.19 17.22 -11.00
N VAL A 191 -1.86 16.42 -12.02
CA VAL A 191 -0.57 15.72 -12.07
C VAL A 191 0.44 16.57 -12.82
N PRO A 192 1.51 17.04 -12.14
CA PRO A 192 2.50 17.91 -12.76
C PRO A 192 3.16 17.28 -13.99
N SER A 193 3.52 18.11 -14.97
CA SER A 193 4.16 17.65 -16.21
C SER A 193 5.50 16.95 -15.98
N ALA A 194 6.21 17.28 -14.92
CA ALA A 194 7.45 16.62 -14.54
C ALA A 194 7.21 15.15 -14.14
N VAL A 195 6.17 14.88 -13.35
CA VAL A 195 5.75 13.51 -12.98
C VAL A 195 5.42 12.71 -14.24
N ARG A 196 4.61 13.29 -15.13
CA ARG A 196 4.21 12.64 -16.40
C ARG A 196 5.40 12.30 -17.31
N ARG A 197 6.45 13.13 -17.31
CA ARG A 197 7.69 12.85 -18.07
C ARG A 197 8.54 11.76 -17.44
N ALA A 198 8.68 11.75 -16.13
CA ALA A 198 9.45 10.74 -15.42
C ALA A 198 8.88 9.32 -15.62
N GLU A 199 7.56 9.17 -15.57
CA GLU A 199 6.91 7.86 -15.79
C GLU A 199 7.03 7.35 -17.23
N ARG A 200 6.95 8.24 -18.24
CA ARG A 200 7.17 7.86 -19.65
C ARG A 200 8.61 7.43 -19.94
N ALA A 201 9.56 7.90 -19.18
CA ALA A 201 10.97 7.51 -19.32
C ALA A 201 11.29 6.16 -18.65
N THR A 202 10.39 5.63 -17.84
CA THR A 202 10.57 4.37 -17.08
C THR A 202 9.78 3.19 -17.70
N GLN A 203 8.96 3.44 -18.73
CA GLN A 203 8.26 2.45 -19.55
C GLN A 203 9.09 2.09 -20.78
#